data_07ab6390e38bef6c45ada3efa48cec87
#
_entry.id   07ab6390e38bef6c45ada3efa48cec87
#
_cell.length_a   1.000
_cell.length_b   1.000
_cell.length_c   1.000
_cell.angle_alpha   90.00
_cell.angle_beta   90.00
_cell.angle_gamma   90.00
#
_symmetry.space_group_name_H-M   'P 1'
#
loop_
_entity.id
_entity.type
_entity.pdbx_description
1 polymer ?
#
loop_
_entity_poly.entity_id
_entity_poly.type
_entity_poly.pdbx_seq_one_letter_code
_entity_poly.pdbx_strand_id
1 'polypeptide(L)'
;MTMYQFNCLDEVRQIELLWSAGVLIGSRQEGFHKILLYQIDAFYVEVFYQYFQGKMVKIKSFSETDNLDPYLNTINIASLLSH
;
A
#
# COMPACT_ATOMS: atom_id res chain seq x y z
N MET A 1 0.85 10.77 -11.47
CA MET A 1 1.78 9.63 -11.65
C MET A 1 1.00 8.38 -11.96
N THR A 2 1.50 7.54 -12.84
CA THR A 2 0.90 6.24 -13.14
C THR A 2 1.59 5.16 -12.33
N MET A 3 0.92 4.00 -12.19
CA MET A 3 1.53 2.85 -11.55
C MET A 3 2.81 2.42 -12.26
N TYR A 4 2.83 2.53 -13.59
CA TYR A 4 4.01 2.22 -14.37
C TYR A 4 5.19 3.11 -14.00
N GLN A 5 4.95 4.41 -13.88
CA GLN A 5 5.99 5.35 -13.48
C GLN A 5 6.51 5.04 -12.07
N PHE A 6 5.61 4.69 -11.16
CA PHE A 6 5.98 4.30 -9.80
C PHE A 6 6.88 3.06 -9.81
N ASN A 7 6.52 2.06 -10.61
CA ASN A 7 7.28 0.82 -10.69
C ASN A 7 8.67 1.00 -11.28
N CYS A 8 8.89 2.09 -12.01
CA CYS A 8 10.21 2.41 -12.57
C CYS A 8 11.14 3.05 -11.56
N LEU A 9 10.65 3.47 -10.41
CA LEU A 9 11.46 4.07 -9.36
C LEU A 9 12.17 3.00 -8.54
N ASP A 10 13.32 3.34 -7.96
CA ASP A 10 13.97 2.47 -6.99
C ASP A 10 13.19 2.49 -5.66
N GLU A 11 13.51 1.58 -4.76
CA GLU A 11 12.79 1.45 -3.49
C GLU A 11 12.85 2.72 -2.64
N VAL A 12 14.00 3.39 -2.61
CA VAL A 12 14.16 4.60 -1.81
C VAL A 12 13.20 5.68 -2.30
N ARG A 13 13.13 5.87 -3.61
CA ARG A 13 12.24 6.87 -4.19
C ARG A 13 10.78 6.49 -4.05
N GLN A 14 10.46 5.21 -4.14
CA GLN A 14 9.11 4.72 -3.92
C GLN A 14 8.64 5.04 -2.49
N ILE A 15 9.49 4.78 -1.51
CA ILE A 15 9.17 5.07 -0.10
C ILE A 15 9.02 6.57 0.13
N GLU A 16 9.93 7.36 -0.40
CA GLU A 16 9.86 8.82 -0.26
C GLU A 16 8.55 9.36 -0.84
N LEU A 17 8.17 8.83 -2.00
CA LEU A 17 6.95 9.26 -2.67
C LEU A 17 5.71 8.86 -1.87
N LEU A 18 5.68 7.66 -1.32
CA LEU A 18 4.57 7.22 -0.49
C LEU A 18 4.41 8.09 0.76
N TRP A 19 5.52 8.49 1.37
CA TRP A 19 5.47 9.36 2.55
C TRP A 19 5.00 10.76 2.21
N SER A 20 5.33 11.27 1.04
CA SER A 20 5.00 12.65 0.67
C SER A 20 3.64 12.77 -0.01
N ALA A 21 3.22 11.78 -0.80
CA ALA A 21 2.02 11.86 -1.61
C ALA A 21 1.04 10.71 -1.41
N GLY A 22 1.47 9.62 -0.76
CA GLY A 22 0.60 8.47 -0.50
C GLY A 22 -0.29 8.70 0.71
N VAL A 23 -1.44 8.04 0.72
CA VAL A 23 -2.37 8.06 1.85
C VAL A 23 -2.49 6.65 2.38
N LEU A 24 -2.18 6.45 3.65
CA LEU A 24 -2.34 5.16 4.31
C LEU A 24 -3.83 4.90 4.52
N ILE A 25 -4.36 3.85 3.90
CA ILE A 25 -5.78 3.54 3.97
C ILE A 25 -6.08 2.22 4.67
N GLY A 26 -5.09 1.40 4.97
CA GLY A 26 -5.33 0.16 5.68
C GLY A 26 -4.06 -0.55 6.05
N SER A 27 -4.21 -1.61 6.83
CA SER A 27 -3.10 -2.46 7.19
C SER A 27 -3.61 -3.86 7.48
N ARG A 28 -2.74 -4.85 7.33
CA ARG A 28 -3.04 -6.22 7.72
C ARG A 28 -1.77 -6.89 8.20
N GLN A 29 -1.92 -8.01 8.87
CA GLN A 29 -0.79 -8.80 9.33
C GLN A 29 -0.90 -10.20 8.70
N GLU A 30 0.21 -10.69 8.19
CA GLU A 30 0.27 -12.00 7.57
C GLU A 30 1.55 -12.69 8.05
N GLY A 31 1.39 -13.65 8.97
CA GLY A 31 2.53 -14.30 9.60
C GLY A 31 3.37 -13.29 10.35
N PHE A 32 4.65 -13.19 9.99
CA PHE A 32 5.58 -12.26 10.62
C PHE A 32 5.67 -10.91 9.89
N HIS A 33 4.80 -10.69 8.91
CA HIS A 33 4.81 -9.47 8.11
C HIS A 33 3.65 -8.56 8.49
N LYS A 34 3.96 -7.29 8.63
CA LYS A 34 2.95 -6.24 8.69
C LYS A 34 2.89 -5.59 7.32
N ILE A 35 1.71 -5.50 6.76
CA ILE A 35 1.51 -4.97 5.42
C ILE A 35 0.70 -3.68 5.53
N LEU A 36 1.27 -2.58 5.04
CA LEU A 36 0.60 -1.29 5.01
C LEU A 36 0.10 -1.05 3.60
N LEU A 37 -1.15 -0.59 3.49
CA LEU A 37 -1.77 -0.29 2.22
C LEU A 37 -1.87 1.22 2.05
N TYR A 38 -1.26 1.72 0.99
CA TYR A 38 -1.31 3.13 0.61
C TYR A 38 -2.09 3.29 -0.68
N GLN A 39 -2.76 4.41 -0.80
CA GLN A 39 -3.32 4.86 -2.06
C GLN A 39 -2.51 6.06 -2.55
N ILE A 40 -2.14 6.04 -3.82
CA ILE A 40 -1.44 7.16 -4.45
C ILE A 40 -2.00 7.32 -5.86
N ASP A 41 -2.48 8.52 -6.17
CA ASP A 41 -3.15 8.81 -7.43
C ASP A 41 -4.28 7.79 -7.69
N ALA A 42 -4.23 7.03 -8.78
CA ALA A 42 -5.28 6.10 -9.16
C ALA A 42 -4.91 4.64 -8.91
N PHE A 43 -3.89 4.39 -8.08
CA PHE A 43 -3.46 3.01 -7.80
C PHE A 43 -3.11 2.84 -6.34
N TYR A 44 -2.82 1.60 -5.95
CA TYR A 44 -2.54 1.22 -4.57
C TYR A 44 -1.16 0.60 -4.46
N VAL A 45 -0.57 0.72 -3.27
CA VAL A 45 0.76 0.15 -2.99
C VAL A 45 0.72 -0.54 -1.63
N GLU A 46 1.13 -1.80 -1.62
CA GLU A 46 1.34 -2.55 -0.38
C GLU A 46 2.81 -2.51 -0.02
N VAL A 47 3.11 -2.15 1.23
CA VAL A 47 4.47 -2.14 1.75
C VAL A 47 4.56 -3.21 2.83
N PHE A 48 5.44 -4.18 2.63
CA PHE A 48 5.60 -5.32 3.52
C PHE A 48 6.78 -5.08 4.45
N TYR A 49 6.51 -5.09 5.76
CA TYR A 49 7.52 -4.96 6.80
C TYR A 49 7.66 -6.26 7.56
N GLN A 50 8.88 -6.57 7.96
CA GLN A 50 9.12 -7.69 8.85
C GLN A 50 8.82 -7.23 10.28
N TYR A 51 7.89 -7.93 10.93
CA TYR A 51 7.31 -7.47 12.19
C TYR A 51 8.33 -7.23 13.29
N PHE A 52 9.27 -8.17 13.47
CA PHE A 52 10.23 -8.09 14.57
C PHE A 52 11.39 -7.12 14.32
N GLN A 53 11.68 -6.83 13.07
CA GLN A 53 12.83 -5.99 12.72
C GLN A 53 12.43 -4.60 12.24
N GLY A 54 11.16 -4.40 11.97
CA GLY A 54 10.70 -3.14 11.40
C GLY A 54 11.30 -2.84 10.04
N LYS A 55 11.84 -3.85 9.38
CA LYS A 55 12.55 -3.68 8.12
C LYS A 55 11.61 -3.92 6.95
N MET A 56 11.66 -3.02 5.98
CA MET A 56 10.90 -3.18 4.75
C MET A 56 11.46 -4.34 3.94
N VAL A 57 10.57 -5.22 3.50
CA VAL A 57 10.94 -6.42 2.75
C VAL A 57 10.57 -6.30 1.28
N LYS A 58 9.41 -5.68 0.99
CA LYS A 58 8.85 -5.71 -0.35
C LYS A 58 7.86 -4.58 -0.55
N ILE A 59 7.79 -4.07 -1.77
CA ILE A 59 6.78 -3.10 -2.20
C ILE A 59 6.06 -3.69 -3.39
N LYS A 60 4.73 -3.68 -3.37
CA LYS A 60 3.91 -4.22 -4.45
C LYS A 60 2.83 -3.21 -4.81
N SER A 61 2.77 -2.83 -6.09
CA SER A 61 1.73 -1.93 -6.59
C SER A 61 0.64 -2.71 -7.31
N PHE A 62 -0.57 -2.19 -7.26
CA PHE A 62 -1.69 -2.77 -8.00
C PHE A 62 -2.74 -1.69 -8.26
N SER A 63 -3.57 -1.90 -9.27
CA SER A 63 -4.61 -0.94 -9.63
C SER A 63 -6.03 -1.50 -9.48
N GLU A 64 -6.16 -2.80 -9.22
CA GLU A 64 -7.46 -3.46 -9.15
C GLU A 64 -7.98 -3.50 -7.72
N THR A 65 -9.26 -3.15 -7.56
CA THR A 65 -9.87 -3.10 -6.23
C THR A 65 -10.06 -4.49 -5.61
N ASP A 66 -10.03 -5.55 -6.41
CA ASP A 66 -10.13 -6.92 -5.87
C ASP A 66 -9.03 -7.23 -4.86
N ASN A 67 -7.88 -6.62 -5.02
CA ASN A 67 -6.76 -6.81 -4.09
C ASN A 67 -6.98 -6.11 -2.75
N LEU A 68 -8.08 -5.38 -2.59
CA LEU A 68 -8.45 -4.77 -1.31
C LEU A 68 -9.21 -5.73 -0.40
N ASP A 69 -9.64 -6.89 -0.88
CA ASP A 69 -10.39 -7.86 -0.10
C ASP A 69 -9.76 -8.19 1.25
N PRO A 70 -8.43 -8.40 1.36
CA PRO A 70 -7.81 -8.68 2.65
C PRO A 70 -7.95 -7.53 3.67
N TYR A 71 -8.36 -6.35 3.22
CA TYR A 71 -8.45 -5.15 4.06
C TYR A 71 -9.88 -4.80 4.43
N LEU A 72 -10.87 -5.59 4.02
CA LEU A 72 -12.29 -5.26 4.22
C LEU A 72 -12.64 -5.00 5.69
N ASN A 73 -11.92 -5.61 6.61
CA ASN A 73 -12.16 -5.42 8.04
C ASN A 73 -11.38 -4.26 8.63
N THR A 74 -10.45 -3.66 7.89
CA THR A 74 -9.57 -2.60 8.40
C THR A 74 -9.77 -1.28 7.69
N ILE A 75 -10.38 -1.29 6.51
CA ILE A 75 -10.65 -0.09 5.73
C ILE A 75 -12.13 0.26 5.87
N ASN A 76 -12.42 1.55 6.02
CA ASN A 76 -13.79 2.01 5.92
C ASN A 76 -14.19 2.05 4.45
N ILE A 77 -14.67 0.91 3.96
CA ILE A 77 -15.05 0.77 2.56
C ILE A 77 -16.13 1.77 2.17
N ALA A 78 -17.04 2.08 3.10
CA ALA A 78 -18.11 3.03 2.83
C ALA A 78 -17.54 4.41 2.45
N SER A 79 -16.43 4.83 3.06
CA SER A 79 -15.83 6.10 2.72
C SER A 79 -15.08 6.08 1.40
N LEU A 80 -14.71 4.89 0.90
CA LEU A 80 -14.07 4.74 -0.41
C LEU A 80 -15.08 4.62 -1.54
N LEU A 81 -16.22 3.97 -1.29
CA LEU A 81 -17.19 3.63 -2.31
C LEU A 81 -18.42 4.53 -2.30
N SER A 82 -18.69 5.14 -1.17
CA SER A 82 -19.85 5.98 -0.96
C SER A 82 -19.46 7.43 -1.19
N HIS A 83 -20.01 8.01 -2.17
CA HIS A 83 -19.64 9.40 -2.53
C HIS A 83 -20.87 10.26 -2.72
#